data_fe7987f9ab808237ac5db4af6220ae46
#
_entry.id   fe7987f9ab808237ac5db4af6220ae46
#
_cell.length_a   1.000
_cell.length_b   1.000
_cell.length_c   1.000
_cell.angle_alpha   90.00
_cell.angle_beta   90.00
_cell.angle_gamma   90.00
#
_symmetry.space_group_name_H-M   'P 1'
#
loop_
_entity.id
_entity.type
_entity.pdbx_description
1 polymer ?
#
loop_
_entity_poly.entity_id
_entity_poly.type
_entity_poly.pdbx_seq_one_letter_code
_entity_poly.pdbx_strand_id
1 'polypeptide(L)'
;MKHLTSLIFCLTLFFFSCDDKKVVYNSEDLNVLFIMTDDLNCDLGSYGHPQVLSPNIDKLAENGVLFLNAHNQFPLCGPSRTSLMTGMYSNKTKHTKLDVDVRQTIPDVVTLGQRFKQRGYTSVRIGKIYHYGNPGTIGTSGAQDDISTWTYTINPYGRDKEEEYKINTLKPRQYGG
;
A
#
# COMPACT_ATOMS: atom_id res chain seq x y z
N MET A 1 20.99 -37.32 -45.80
CA MET A 1 19.89 -36.37 -46.13
C MET A 1 18.71 -36.41 -45.16
N LYS A 2 18.33 -37.54 -44.55
CA LYS A 2 17.17 -37.64 -43.62
C LYS A 2 17.37 -36.89 -42.28
N HIS A 3 18.60 -36.70 -41.83
CA HIS A 3 18.88 -36.00 -40.56
C HIS A 3 18.94 -34.47 -40.69
N LEU A 4 19.19 -33.96 -41.89
CA LEU A 4 19.24 -32.52 -42.15
C LEU A 4 17.84 -31.89 -42.20
N THR A 5 16.85 -32.61 -42.72
CA THR A 5 15.45 -32.19 -42.77
C THR A 5 14.79 -32.16 -41.40
N SER A 6 15.17 -33.08 -40.48
CA SER A 6 14.66 -33.11 -39.12
C SER A 6 15.20 -31.93 -38.26
N LEU A 7 16.45 -31.53 -38.52
CA LEU A 7 17.07 -30.39 -37.80
C LEU A 7 16.45 -29.06 -38.21
N ILE A 8 16.09 -28.87 -39.48
CA ILE A 8 15.43 -27.66 -39.99
C ILE A 8 14.00 -27.57 -39.45
N PHE A 9 13.29 -28.69 -39.31
CA PHE A 9 11.93 -28.68 -38.73
C PHE A 9 11.90 -28.33 -37.23
N CYS A 10 12.90 -28.74 -36.46
CA CYS A 10 13.04 -28.33 -35.07
C CYS A 10 13.42 -26.86 -34.94
N LEU A 11 14.16 -26.26 -35.86
CA LEU A 11 14.59 -24.86 -35.78
C LEU A 11 13.44 -23.87 -36.08
N THR A 12 12.44 -24.30 -36.86
CA THR A 12 11.29 -23.44 -37.20
C THR A 12 10.24 -23.33 -36.09
N LEU A 13 10.26 -24.23 -35.10
CA LEU A 13 9.34 -24.19 -33.98
C LEU A 13 9.71 -23.12 -32.88
N PHE A 14 10.93 -22.59 -32.94
CA PHE A 14 11.37 -21.58 -31.96
C PHE A 14 10.99 -20.13 -32.32
N PHE A 15 10.37 -19.87 -33.47
CA PHE A 15 9.99 -18.54 -33.90
C PHE A 15 8.53 -18.20 -33.69
N PHE A 16 7.72 -19.05 -33.02
CA PHE A 16 6.45 -18.61 -32.47
C PHE A 16 6.70 -17.87 -31.15
N SER A 17 7.35 -16.73 -31.27
CA SER A 17 7.36 -15.72 -30.21
C SER A 17 5.91 -15.29 -30.01
N CYS A 18 5.41 -15.49 -28.82
CA CYS A 18 4.14 -14.93 -28.39
C CYS A 18 4.21 -13.42 -28.65
N ASP A 19 3.39 -12.92 -29.53
CA ASP A 19 3.26 -11.49 -29.78
C ASP A 19 2.48 -10.93 -28.59
N ASP A 20 3.21 -10.62 -27.51
CA ASP A 20 2.67 -9.91 -26.37
C ASP A 20 2.21 -8.55 -26.89
N LYS A 21 0.94 -8.45 -27.24
CA LYS A 21 0.28 -7.18 -27.46
C LYS A 21 0.45 -6.38 -26.16
N LYS A 22 1.49 -5.54 -26.13
CA LYS A 22 1.62 -4.53 -25.09
C LYS A 22 0.38 -3.66 -25.18
N VAL A 23 -0.56 -3.87 -24.27
CA VAL A 23 -1.64 -2.94 -24.06
C VAL A 23 -0.98 -1.66 -23.55
N VAL A 24 -0.78 -0.71 -24.43
CA VAL A 24 -0.30 0.62 -24.06
C VAL A 24 -1.49 1.32 -23.41
N TYR A 25 -1.57 1.22 -22.10
CA TYR A 25 -2.45 2.09 -21.34
C TYR A 25 -1.88 3.50 -21.44
N ASN A 26 -2.66 4.42 -21.92
CA ASN A 26 -2.33 5.83 -21.80
C ASN A 26 -2.54 6.19 -20.33
N SER A 27 -1.46 6.19 -19.55
CA SER A 27 -1.50 6.38 -18.09
C SER A 27 -1.98 7.78 -17.68
N GLU A 28 -2.10 8.69 -18.62
CA GLU A 28 -2.55 10.07 -18.38
C GLU A 28 -4.04 10.16 -18.02
N ASP A 29 -4.83 9.12 -18.33
CA ASP A 29 -6.28 9.11 -18.15
C ASP A 29 -6.74 8.28 -16.94
N LEU A 30 -5.86 7.64 -16.19
CA LEU A 30 -6.22 6.76 -15.10
C LEU A 30 -6.05 7.42 -13.73
N ASN A 31 -7.10 7.42 -12.93
CA ASN A 31 -7.02 7.73 -11.51
C ASN A 31 -6.63 6.48 -10.72
N VAL A 32 -5.83 6.67 -9.68
CA VAL A 32 -5.41 5.58 -8.78
C VAL A 32 -6.01 5.82 -7.40
N LEU A 33 -6.86 4.91 -6.96
CA LEU A 33 -7.38 4.88 -5.60
C LEU A 33 -6.68 3.76 -4.82
N PHE A 34 -5.93 4.15 -3.79
CA PHE A 34 -5.23 3.23 -2.89
C PHE A 34 -5.92 3.23 -1.53
N ILE A 35 -6.58 2.12 -1.17
CA ILE A 35 -7.28 1.96 0.10
C ILE A 35 -6.42 1.11 1.03
N MET A 36 -6.07 1.68 2.19
CA MET A 36 -5.35 0.99 3.25
C MET A 36 -6.26 0.74 4.46
N THR A 37 -6.14 -0.43 5.02
CA THR A 37 -6.74 -0.77 6.31
C THR A 37 -5.66 -0.95 7.36
N ASP A 38 -5.94 -0.57 8.61
CA ASP A 38 -5.05 -0.78 9.74
C ASP A 38 -5.40 -2.11 10.41
N ASP A 39 -4.38 -2.91 10.72
CA ASP A 39 -4.50 -4.21 11.42
C ASP A 39 -5.48 -5.21 10.79
N LEU A 40 -5.83 -5.05 9.51
CA LEU A 40 -6.59 -6.05 8.77
C LEU A 40 -5.64 -7.17 8.33
N ASN A 41 -5.97 -8.40 8.69
CA ASN A 41 -5.32 -9.62 8.23
C ASN A 41 -6.16 -10.30 7.12
N CYS A 42 -6.06 -11.62 6.98
CA CYS A 42 -6.81 -12.39 5.98
C CYS A 42 -8.24 -12.75 6.41
N ASP A 43 -8.81 -12.06 7.40
CA ASP A 43 -10.16 -12.34 7.93
C ASP A 43 -11.25 -11.68 7.06
N LEU A 44 -11.30 -12.06 5.79
CA LEU A 44 -12.28 -11.60 4.80
C LEU A 44 -12.90 -12.78 4.06
N GLY A 45 -14.10 -12.60 3.51
CA GLY A 45 -14.79 -13.61 2.72
C GLY A 45 -13.98 -14.09 1.52
N SER A 46 -13.29 -13.17 0.82
CA SER A 46 -12.41 -13.47 -0.31
C SER A 46 -11.23 -14.39 0.04
N TYR A 47 -10.83 -14.45 1.31
CA TYR A 47 -9.82 -15.39 1.82
C TYR A 47 -10.44 -16.65 2.44
N GLY A 48 -11.77 -16.82 2.35
CA GLY A 48 -12.48 -18.00 2.86
C GLY A 48 -12.81 -17.93 4.35
N HIS A 49 -12.82 -16.75 4.98
CA HIS A 49 -13.21 -16.64 6.39
C HIS A 49 -14.70 -17.01 6.57
N PRO A 50 -15.04 -17.96 7.49
CA PRO A 50 -16.39 -18.55 7.52
C PRO A 50 -17.46 -17.64 8.10
N GLN A 51 -17.12 -16.58 8.80
CA GLN A 51 -18.06 -15.73 9.55
C GLN A 51 -18.05 -14.27 9.11
N VAL A 52 -16.95 -13.79 8.53
CA VAL A 52 -16.83 -12.38 8.11
C VAL A 52 -17.55 -12.15 6.80
N LEU A 53 -18.44 -11.18 6.80
CA LEU A 53 -19.17 -10.73 5.60
C LEU A 53 -18.48 -9.51 5.02
N SER A 54 -17.86 -9.67 3.86
CA SER A 54 -17.14 -8.60 3.14
C SER A 54 -17.56 -8.48 1.67
N PRO A 55 -18.88 -8.37 1.36
CA PRO A 55 -19.39 -8.56 0.01
C PRO A 55 -18.83 -7.58 -1.02
N ASN A 56 -18.50 -6.36 -0.62
CA ASN A 56 -17.94 -5.37 -1.54
C ASN A 56 -16.45 -5.64 -1.84
N ILE A 57 -15.68 -6.08 -0.84
CA ILE A 57 -14.29 -6.47 -1.02
C ILE A 57 -14.21 -7.77 -1.81
N ASP A 58 -15.10 -8.73 -1.52
CA ASP A 58 -15.19 -9.99 -2.24
C ASP A 58 -15.49 -9.76 -3.72
N LYS A 59 -16.44 -8.88 -4.03
CA LYS A 59 -16.74 -8.47 -5.41
C LYS A 59 -15.57 -7.78 -6.10
N LEU A 60 -14.78 -7.00 -5.36
CA LEU A 60 -13.57 -6.38 -5.91
C LEU A 60 -12.52 -7.45 -6.23
N ALA A 61 -12.36 -8.44 -5.34
CA ALA A 61 -11.44 -9.56 -5.55
C ALA A 61 -11.85 -10.44 -6.76
N GLU A 62 -13.15 -10.67 -6.96
CA GLU A 62 -13.69 -11.42 -8.12
C GLU A 62 -13.39 -10.75 -9.45
N ASN A 63 -13.33 -9.40 -9.49
CA ASN A 63 -13.11 -8.62 -10.70
C ASN A 63 -11.66 -8.12 -10.85
N GLY A 64 -10.79 -8.49 -9.93
CA GLY A 64 -9.40 -8.03 -9.86
C GLY A 64 -8.42 -9.17 -9.70
N VAL A 65 -7.32 -8.87 -9.02
CA VAL A 65 -6.29 -9.84 -8.64
C VAL A 65 -6.24 -9.96 -7.13
N LEU A 66 -6.49 -11.16 -6.60
CA LEU A 66 -6.37 -11.47 -5.19
C LEU A 66 -4.98 -12.07 -4.89
N PHE A 67 -4.20 -11.41 -4.04
CA PHE A 67 -2.91 -11.91 -3.59
C PHE A 67 -3.09 -12.73 -2.31
N LEU A 68 -2.88 -14.04 -2.41
CA LEU A 68 -3.04 -14.97 -1.27
C LEU A 68 -1.87 -14.92 -0.28
N ASN A 69 -0.69 -14.47 -0.73
CA ASN A 69 0.55 -14.46 0.05
C ASN A 69 1.21 -13.07 0.03
N ALA A 70 0.43 -12.03 0.28
CA ALA A 70 0.97 -10.69 0.47
C ALA A 70 1.45 -10.53 1.92
N HIS A 71 2.68 -10.05 2.09
CA HIS A 71 3.30 -9.87 3.40
C HIS A 71 3.76 -8.43 3.59
N ASN A 72 3.52 -7.88 4.78
CA ASN A 72 4.12 -6.62 5.17
C ASN A 72 5.62 -6.79 5.42
N GLN A 73 6.37 -5.70 5.28
CA GLN A 73 7.83 -5.75 5.40
C GLN A 73 8.34 -5.64 6.84
N PHE A 74 7.47 -5.30 7.80
CA PHE A 74 7.82 -5.18 9.20
C PHE A 74 6.55 -5.32 10.06
N PRO A 75 6.61 -6.05 11.19
CA PRO A 75 5.42 -6.27 12.03
C PRO A 75 5.13 -5.08 12.96
N LEU A 76 5.19 -3.87 12.45
CA LEU A 76 4.91 -2.63 13.16
C LEU A 76 4.45 -1.55 12.18
N CYS A 77 3.41 -0.78 12.52
CA CYS A 77 2.72 0.16 11.63
C CYS A 77 3.65 1.16 10.94
N GLY A 78 4.45 1.92 11.67
CA GLY A 78 5.33 2.95 11.12
C GLY A 78 6.32 2.41 10.09
N PRO A 79 7.17 1.44 10.46
CA PRO A 79 8.13 0.82 9.54
C PRO A 79 7.48 0.13 8.34
N SER A 80 6.37 -0.57 8.53
CA SER A 80 5.63 -1.23 7.45
C SER A 80 5.10 -0.22 6.43
N ARG A 81 4.48 0.87 6.91
CA ARG A 81 3.96 1.96 6.08
C ARG A 81 5.06 2.71 5.35
N THR A 82 6.19 2.96 6.00
CA THR A 82 7.38 3.53 5.36
C THR A 82 7.88 2.62 4.23
N SER A 83 7.98 1.32 4.47
CA SER A 83 8.38 0.36 3.43
C SER A 83 7.43 0.37 2.24
N LEU A 84 6.12 0.41 2.49
CA LEU A 84 5.10 0.50 1.46
C LEU A 84 5.23 1.78 0.62
N MET A 85 5.37 2.93 1.28
CA MET A 85 5.41 4.23 0.61
C MET A 85 6.73 4.51 -0.11
N THR A 86 7.79 3.78 0.22
CA THR A 86 9.13 3.97 -0.36
C THR A 86 9.56 2.83 -1.29
N GLY A 87 8.88 1.67 -1.22
CA GLY A 87 9.29 0.45 -1.91
C GLY A 87 10.59 -0.15 -1.35
N MET A 88 11.00 0.23 -0.14
CA MET A 88 12.27 -0.19 0.46
C MET A 88 12.03 -1.05 1.69
N TYR A 89 12.85 -2.09 1.87
CA TYR A 89 12.84 -2.90 3.08
C TYR A 89 13.25 -2.11 4.33
N SER A 90 12.70 -2.45 5.48
CA SER A 90 12.97 -1.75 6.75
C SER A 90 14.43 -1.79 7.19
N ASN A 91 15.18 -2.85 6.84
CA ASN A 91 16.62 -2.91 7.07
C ASN A 91 17.39 -1.86 6.23
N LYS A 92 16.86 -1.46 5.08
CA LYS A 92 17.44 -0.42 4.23
C LYS A 92 17.05 0.97 4.72
N THR A 93 15.78 1.17 5.06
CA THR A 93 15.29 2.46 5.56
C THR A 93 15.78 2.79 6.95
N LYS A 94 16.19 1.79 7.75
CA LYS A 94 16.52 1.92 9.18
C LYS A 94 15.36 2.41 10.06
N HIS A 95 14.16 2.50 9.49
CA HIS A 95 12.95 2.84 10.21
C HIS A 95 12.42 1.57 10.91
N THR A 96 12.58 1.49 12.23
CA THR A 96 12.22 0.31 13.02
C THR A 96 11.40 0.64 14.26
N LYS A 97 10.99 1.91 14.44
CA LYS A 97 10.22 2.41 15.58
C LYS A 97 9.01 3.22 15.10
N LEU A 98 8.06 3.49 16.01
CA LEU A 98 6.86 4.26 15.69
C LEU A 98 7.08 5.77 15.68
N ASP A 99 8.02 6.24 16.49
CA ASP A 99 8.31 7.65 16.78
C ASP A 99 9.36 8.27 15.84
N VAL A 100 9.53 7.71 14.66
CA VAL A 100 10.53 8.16 13.68
C VAL A 100 9.84 8.61 12.40
N ASP A 101 10.18 9.79 11.92
CA ASP A 101 9.76 10.27 10.61
C ASP A 101 10.60 9.63 9.51
N VAL A 102 9.97 9.35 8.37
CA VAL A 102 10.64 8.74 7.22
C VAL A 102 11.87 9.56 6.78
N ARG A 103 11.80 10.89 6.85
CA ARG A 103 12.89 11.80 6.44
C ARG A 103 14.07 11.83 7.42
N GLN A 104 13.89 11.40 8.65
CA GLN A 104 15.00 11.27 9.60
C GLN A 104 15.96 10.13 9.23
N THR A 105 15.43 9.08 8.63
CA THR A 105 16.23 7.89 8.26
C THR A 105 16.64 7.87 6.79
N ILE A 106 15.82 8.44 5.89
CA ILE A 106 16.04 8.47 4.45
C ILE A 106 15.60 9.83 3.87
N PRO A 107 16.35 10.91 4.11
CA PRO A 107 15.92 12.28 3.80
C PRO A 107 15.57 12.51 2.32
N ASP A 108 16.30 11.89 1.40
CA ASP A 108 16.21 12.11 -0.04
C ASP A 108 15.31 11.11 -0.78
N VAL A 109 14.59 10.26 -0.04
CA VAL A 109 13.74 9.23 -0.67
C VAL A 109 12.61 9.87 -1.50
N VAL A 110 12.36 9.31 -2.67
CA VAL A 110 11.16 9.61 -3.47
C VAL A 110 10.09 8.60 -3.11
N THR A 111 9.03 9.09 -2.46
CA THR A 111 7.90 8.26 -2.04
C THR A 111 6.92 7.98 -3.18
N LEU A 112 6.01 7.01 -2.98
CA LEU A 112 4.99 6.65 -3.96
C LEU A 112 4.20 7.88 -4.42
N GLY A 113 3.65 8.68 -3.49
CA GLY A 113 2.90 9.88 -3.84
C GLY A 113 3.75 10.95 -4.53
N GLN A 114 5.02 11.11 -4.13
CA GLN A 114 5.93 12.00 -4.84
C GLN A 114 6.19 11.54 -6.28
N ARG A 115 6.30 10.22 -6.50
CA ARG A 115 6.49 9.68 -7.86
C ARG A 115 5.29 9.99 -8.75
N PHE A 116 4.07 9.87 -8.22
CA PHE A 116 2.86 10.29 -8.94
C PHE A 116 2.86 11.81 -9.23
N LYS A 117 3.21 12.64 -8.24
CA LYS A 117 3.34 14.11 -8.45
C LYS A 117 4.35 14.46 -9.55
N GLN A 118 5.50 13.78 -9.59
CA GLN A 118 6.51 13.97 -10.64
C GLN A 118 6.00 13.59 -12.05
N ARG A 119 4.91 12.82 -12.12
CA ARG A 119 4.22 12.43 -13.36
C ARG A 119 2.98 13.28 -13.67
N GLY A 120 2.79 14.40 -12.96
CA GLY A 120 1.67 15.31 -13.18
C GLY A 120 0.39 14.99 -12.42
N TYR A 121 0.36 13.94 -11.60
CA TYR A 121 -0.81 13.60 -10.79
C TYR A 121 -0.95 14.53 -9.58
N THR A 122 -2.18 14.71 -9.14
CA THR A 122 -2.49 15.25 -7.82
C THR A 122 -2.49 14.10 -6.81
N SER A 123 -1.57 14.14 -5.83
CA SER A 123 -1.48 13.14 -4.78
C SER A 123 -2.22 13.60 -3.53
N VAL A 124 -3.24 12.87 -3.12
CA VAL A 124 -4.10 13.22 -1.98
C VAL A 124 -4.11 12.09 -0.96
N ARG A 125 -4.07 12.44 0.32
CA ARG A 125 -4.27 11.54 1.43
C ARG A 125 -5.52 11.90 2.21
N ILE A 126 -6.30 10.89 2.59
CA ILE A 126 -7.42 11.00 3.52
C ILE A 126 -7.19 9.99 4.65
N GLY A 127 -7.10 10.45 5.89
CA GLY A 127 -6.84 9.60 7.05
C GLY A 127 -5.39 9.08 7.15
N LYS A 128 -5.22 7.95 7.82
CA LYS A 128 -3.92 7.40 8.21
C LYS A 128 -3.25 6.64 7.05
N ILE A 129 -2.21 7.20 6.47
CA ILE A 129 -1.32 6.53 5.49
C ILE A 129 0.05 6.30 6.12
N TYR A 130 0.79 7.34 6.53
CA TYR A 130 1.91 7.19 7.47
C TYR A 130 1.39 6.95 8.89
N HIS A 131 2.30 6.68 9.83
CA HIS A 131 1.89 6.42 11.21
C HIS A 131 1.49 7.71 11.93
N TYR A 132 0.37 7.67 12.61
CA TYR A 132 -0.03 8.64 13.64
C TYR A 132 -0.92 7.98 14.69
N GLY A 133 -1.00 8.57 15.89
CA GLY A 133 -1.84 8.05 16.96
C GLY A 133 -3.34 8.22 16.65
N ASN A 134 -4.10 7.15 16.75
CA ASN A 134 -5.53 7.14 16.56
C ASN A 134 -6.24 6.78 17.89
N PRO A 135 -7.22 7.54 18.39
CA PRO A 135 -7.72 8.81 17.85
C PRO A 135 -6.89 10.05 18.26
N GLY A 136 -5.84 9.88 19.04
CA GLY A 136 -5.12 10.98 19.70
C GLY A 136 -4.70 12.14 18.80
N THR A 137 -4.18 11.85 17.61
CA THR A 137 -3.70 12.87 16.66
C THR A 137 -4.61 13.08 15.46
N ILE A 138 -5.83 12.50 15.44
CA ILE A 138 -6.83 12.75 14.40
C ILE A 138 -7.16 14.24 14.36
N GLY A 139 -7.25 14.80 13.16
CA GLY A 139 -7.54 16.21 12.93
C GLY A 139 -6.35 17.15 13.15
N THR A 140 -5.21 16.65 13.64
CA THR A 140 -3.98 17.43 13.78
C THR A 140 -3.11 17.31 12.53
N SER A 141 -2.32 18.36 12.26
CA SER A 141 -1.33 18.31 11.19
C SER A 141 -0.02 17.70 11.69
N GLY A 142 0.59 16.85 10.89
CA GLY A 142 2.04 16.67 10.90
C GLY A 142 2.65 15.59 11.76
N ALA A 143 1.92 14.83 12.58
CA ALA A 143 2.53 13.74 13.32
C ALA A 143 3.02 12.63 12.35
N GLN A 144 4.35 12.57 12.15
CA GLN A 144 5.04 11.52 11.37
C GLN A 144 4.56 11.33 9.91
N ASP A 145 3.82 12.31 9.38
CA ASP A 145 3.41 12.34 7.98
C ASP A 145 4.51 12.96 7.11
N ASP A 146 4.68 12.47 5.91
CA ASP A 146 5.57 13.09 4.94
C ASP A 146 4.82 14.07 4.03
N ILE A 147 4.84 15.35 4.38
CA ILE A 147 4.19 16.43 3.61
C ILE A 147 4.65 16.42 2.15
N SER A 148 5.90 16.08 1.88
CA SER A 148 6.45 16.02 0.52
C SER A 148 5.74 15.02 -0.37
N THR A 149 5.15 13.98 0.22
CA THR A 149 4.38 12.94 -0.48
C THR A 149 3.11 13.49 -1.12
N TRP A 150 2.47 14.50 -0.51
CA TRP A 150 1.11 14.89 -0.83
C TRP A 150 1.00 16.25 -1.52
N THR A 151 -0.02 16.42 -2.34
CA THR A 151 -0.50 17.74 -2.80
C THR A 151 -1.49 18.28 -1.77
N TYR A 152 -2.39 17.42 -1.29
CA TYR A 152 -3.37 17.76 -0.27
C TYR A 152 -3.46 16.65 0.78
N THR A 153 -3.75 17.05 2.02
CA THR A 153 -3.98 16.12 3.13
C THR A 153 -5.31 16.45 3.82
N ILE A 154 -6.10 15.41 4.07
CA ILE A 154 -7.36 15.52 4.79
C ILE A 154 -7.26 14.63 6.02
N ASN A 155 -7.41 15.23 7.20
CA ASN A 155 -7.46 14.52 8.48
C ASN A 155 -8.91 14.53 8.96
N PRO A 156 -9.70 13.49 8.66
CA PRO A 156 -11.10 13.44 9.05
C PRO A 156 -11.21 13.44 10.57
N TYR A 157 -12.06 14.32 11.08
CA TYR A 157 -12.40 14.43 12.48
C TYR A 157 -13.77 13.79 12.66
N GLY A 158 -13.79 12.62 13.23
CA GLY A 158 -15.00 11.84 13.38
C GLY A 158 -15.45 11.74 14.84
N ARG A 159 -16.53 11.03 15.03
CA ARG A 159 -17.13 10.77 16.34
C ARG A 159 -16.20 10.05 17.31
N ASP A 160 -15.30 9.22 16.80
CA ASP A 160 -14.24 8.56 17.56
C ASP A 160 -13.32 9.56 18.29
N LYS A 161 -13.04 10.71 17.66
CA LYS A 161 -12.27 11.79 18.27
C LYS A 161 -13.13 12.68 19.16
N GLU A 162 -14.33 13.02 18.72
CA GLU A 162 -15.27 13.84 19.53
C GLU A 162 -15.61 13.16 20.85
N GLU A 163 -15.76 11.85 20.84
CA GLU A 163 -16.14 11.04 22.00
C GLU A 163 -14.96 10.30 22.65
N GLU A 164 -13.72 10.69 22.34
CA GLU A 164 -12.49 10.05 22.87
C GLU A 164 -12.50 9.95 24.41
N TYR A 165 -13.10 10.95 25.10
CA TYR A 165 -13.23 10.98 26.55
C TYR A 165 -14.11 9.86 27.13
N LYS A 166 -14.93 9.21 26.30
CA LYS A 166 -15.76 8.05 26.67
C LYS A 166 -15.02 6.71 26.57
N ILE A 167 -13.81 6.69 26.01
CA ILE A 167 -13.05 5.47 25.83
C ILE A 167 -12.51 4.98 27.17
N ASN A 168 -12.99 3.85 27.64
CA ASN A 168 -12.47 3.17 28.81
C ASN A 168 -11.20 2.42 28.46
N THR A 169 -10.05 2.93 28.85
CA THR A 169 -8.78 2.21 28.71
C THR A 169 -8.58 1.27 29.90
N LEU A 170 -8.62 -0.02 29.66
CA LEU A 170 -8.40 -1.04 30.69
C LEU A 170 -6.92 -1.09 31.13
N LYS A 171 -6.01 -0.60 30.31
CA LYS A 171 -4.58 -0.47 30.62
C LYS A 171 -4.07 0.87 30.08
N PRO A 172 -3.06 1.49 30.74
CA PRO A 172 -2.36 2.61 30.15
C PRO A 172 -1.87 2.24 28.76
N ARG A 173 -2.13 3.08 27.77
CA ARG A 173 -1.70 2.83 26.39
C ARG A 173 -0.17 2.77 26.36
N GLN A 174 0.37 1.61 26.09
CA GLN A 174 1.81 1.44 25.82
C GLN A 174 2.14 1.76 24.36
N TYR A 175 1.15 1.64 23.47
CA TYR A 175 1.28 1.95 22.04
C TYR A 175 0.01 2.66 21.60
N GLY A 176 0.14 3.84 21.00
CA GLY A 176 -0.97 4.52 20.36
C GLY A 176 -1.44 3.66 19.18
N GLY A 177 -2.58 3.06 19.28
CA GLY A 177 -3.25 2.33 18.20
C GLY A 177 -3.93 3.29 17.26
#